data_f08a6a5cb94fbdddd11a80e35d545621
#
_entry.id   f08a6a5cb94fbdddd11a80e35d545621
#
_cell.length_a   1.000
_cell.length_b   1.000
_cell.length_c   1.000
_cell.angle_alpha   90.00
_cell.angle_beta   90.00
_cell.angle_gamma   90.00
#
_symmetry.space_group_name_H-M   'P 1'
#
loop_
_entity.id
_entity.type
_entity.pdbx_description
1 polymer ?
#
loop_
_entity_poly.entity_id
_entity_poly.type
_entity_poly.pdbx_seq_one_letter_code
_entity_poly.pdbx_strand_id
1 'polypeptide(L)'
;MKVQILPSEEVLRGYDAVSALYPHIPSLSHWRAWEYASYRHHRIEGRILDVGCGDGRYFKLIWPTADNVVGVDMDPQAAEHGRASGVYRLVHTAPAHKIPEAHDSFDHAFANCSLEHMDHLDGVLAEIHRCLKPGGTLSCSVVTNRFIDWALLPLLVAEAGYGEAARALEKDFLDFHHLANPLTVEGWIAAFERAGFTVELHTPILPAYNSGIWGLMDSLWHVNRKAGGEIGSLIQPFLSANPKFPNAFRTIISGLLEMETDWNDCSGAVFSVRKVR
;
A
#
# COMPACT_ATOMS: atom_id res chain seq x y z
N MET A 1 -22.05 -0.34 2.54
CA MET A 1 -20.73 0.00 1.96
C MET A 1 -20.91 0.85 0.70
N LYS A 2 -20.18 1.94 0.54
CA LYS A 2 -20.10 2.74 -0.69
C LYS A 2 -18.87 2.29 -1.48
N VAL A 3 -18.97 2.15 -2.81
CA VAL A 3 -17.81 2.00 -3.69
C VAL A 3 -17.51 3.35 -4.33
N GLN A 4 -16.26 3.77 -4.32
CA GLN A 4 -15.80 5.02 -4.91
C GLN A 4 -14.79 4.74 -6.02
N ILE A 5 -15.13 5.09 -7.23
CA ILE A 5 -14.21 5.08 -8.36
C ILE A 5 -13.50 6.44 -8.42
N LEU A 6 -12.18 6.42 -8.49
CA LEU A 6 -11.38 7.64 -8.58
C LEU A 6 -11.40 8.18 -10.01
N PRO A 7 -11.66 9.48 -10.21
CA PRO A 7 -11.42 10.12 -11.51
C PRO A 7 -9.93 10.09 -11.88
N SER A 8 -9.63 9.90 -13.16
CA SER A 8 -8.24 9.87 -13.67
C SER A 8 -7.42 11.08 -13.24
N GLU A 9 -8.04 12.27 -13.22
CA GLU A 9 -7.38 13.49 -12.75
C GLU A 9 -6.94 13.43 -11.27
N GLU A 10 -7.69 12.75 -10.41
CA GLU A 10 -7.32 12.60 -8.99
C GLU A 10 -6.11 11.69 -8.86
N VAL A 11 -6.06 10.60 -9.62
CA VAL A 11 -4.90 9.70 -9.68
C VAL A 11 -3.65 10.45 -10.17
N LEU A 12 -3.79 11.26 -11.22
CA LEU A 12 -2.67 12.06 -11.75
C LEU A 12 -2.21 13.15 -10.77
N ARG A 13 -3.12 13.80 -10.04
CA ARG A 13 -2.76 14.72 -8.94
C ARG A 13 -2.08 13.97 -7.78
N GLY A 14 -2.53 12.74 -7.50
CA GLY A 14 -1.86 11.85 -6.55
C GLY A 14 -0.43 11.55 -6.98
N TYR A 15 -0.22 11.25 -8.26
CA TYR A 15 1.12 11.03 -8.81
C TYR A 15 2.00 12.29 -8.68
N ASP A 16 1.47 13.47 -9.00
CA ASP A 16 2.20 14.73 -8.87
C ASP A 16 2.69 14.97 -7.44
N ALA A 17 1.88 14.64 -6.44
CA ALA A 17 2.27 14.74 -5.02
C ALA A 17 3.32 13.68 -4.62
N VAL A 18 3.09 12.42 -5.00
CA VAL A 18 3.92 11.28 -4.57
C VAL A 18 5.26 11.24 -5.29
N SER A 19 5.32 11.66 -6.56
CA SER A 19 6.56 11.70 -7.34
C SER A 19 7.61 12.66 -6.75
N ALA A 20 7.20 13.63 -5.93
CA ALA A 20 8.15 14.46 -5.17
C ALA A 20 8.87 13.66 -4.08
N LEU A 21 8.24 12.61 -3.53
CA LEU A 21 8.82 11.73 -2.51
C LEU A 21 9.60 10.56 -3.13
N TYR A 22 9.10 10.00 -4.24
CA TYR A 22 9.67 8.83 -4.93
C TYR A 22 9.90 9.10 -6.43
N PRO A 23 10.73 10.09 -6.81
CA PRO A 23 10.80 10.58 -8.20
C PRO A 23 11.33 9.55 -9.21
N HIS A 24 12.09 8.55 -8.74
CA HIS A 24 12.80 7.61 -9.61
C HIS A 24 12.55 6.14 -9.25
N ILE A 25 11.44 5.87 -8.57
CA ILE A 25 10.95 4.52 -8.27
C ILE A 25 9.53 4.42 -8.86
N PRO A 26 9.42 4.10 -10.17
CA PRO A 26 8.16 4.23 -10.90
C PRO A 26 7.04 3.33 -10.35
N SER A 27 7.33 2.08 -10.00
CA SER A 27 6.32 1.18 -9.42
C SER A 27 5.78 1.72 -8.11
N LEU A 28 6.66 2.13 -7.19
CA LEU A 28 6.25 2.69 -5.90
C LEU A 28 5.45 3.99 -6.06
N SER A 29 5.93 4.93 -6.89
CA SER A 29 5.21 6.18 -7.11
C SER A 29 3.86 5.98 -7.81
N HIS A 30 3.74 4.98 -8.69
CA HIS A 30 2.48 4.64 -9.36
C HIS A 30 1.46 4.09 -8.37
N TRP A 31 1.83 3.08 -7.56
CA TRP A 31 0.95 2.51 -6.54
C TRP A 31 0.49 3.57 -5.53
N ARG A 32 1.44 4.29 -4.94
CA ARG A 32 1.19 5.32 -3.93
C ARG A 32 0.36 6.49 -4.45
N ALA A 33 0.36 6.77 -5.76
CA ALA A 33 -0.48 7.80 -6.37
C ALA A 33 -1.98 7.48 -6.21
N TRP A 34 -2.37 6.23 -6.44
CA TRP A 34 -3.75 5.77 -6.27
C TRP A 34 -4.18 5.82 -4.80
N GLU A 35 -3.32 5.34 -3.91
CA GLU A 35 -3.60 5.41 -2.47
C GLU A 35 -3.74 6.85 -1.99
N TYR A 36 -2.81 7.74 -2.39
CA TYR A 36 -2.87 9.16 -2.06
C TYR A 36 -4.19 9.78 -2.52
N ALA A 37 -4.59 9.54 -3.78
CA ALA A 37 -5.84 10.04 -4.33
C ALA A 37 -7.05 9.54 -3.51
N SER A 38 -7.06 8.25 -3.14
CA SER A 38 -8.11 7.66 -2.29
C SER A 38 -8.15 8.30 -0.91
N TYR A 39 -7.02 8.41 -0.22
CA TYR A 39 -6.95 8.94 1.15
C TYR A 39 -7.33 10.41 1.26
N ARG A 40 -7.28 11.19 0.18
CA ARG A 40 -7.80 12.57 0.17
C ARG A 40 -9.30 12.66 0.50
N HIS A 41 -10.03 11.57 0.36
CA HIS A 41 -11.44 11.47 0.73
C HIS A 41 -11.65 10.97 2.18
N HIS A 42 -10.58 10.59 2.89
CA HIS A 42 -10.65 10.14 4.28
C HIS A 42 -10.34 11.30 5.22
N ARG A 43 -11.15 11.47 6.25
CA ARG A 43 -10.90 12.42 7.33
C ARG A 43 -10.29 11.69 8.51
N ILE A 44 -9.19 12.23 9.03
CA ILE A 44 -8.59 11.78 10.26
C ILE A 44 -8.50 12.95 11.23
N GLU A 45 -8.87 12.72 12.48
CA GLU A 45 -8.86 13.73 13.55
C GLU A 45 -8.50 13.06 14.89
N GLY A 46 -8.06 13.86 15.86
CA GLY A 46 -7.78 13.38 17.21
C GLY A 46 -6.48 12.57 17.31
N ARG A 47 -6.49 11.51 18.11
CA ARG A 47 -5.34 10.64 18.34
C ARG A 47 -5.33 9.52 17.30
N ILE A 48 -4.23 9.38 16.58
CA ILE A 48 -4.11 8.50 15.41
C ILE A 48 -3.09 7.39 15.71
N LEU A 49 -3.44 6.16 15.36
CA LEU A 49 -2.57 4.97 15.38
C LEU A 49 -2.13 4.64 13.96
N ASP A 50 -0.83 4.61 13.69
CA ASP A 50 -0.27 4.17 12.40
C ASP A 50 0.38 2.79 12.55
N VAL A 51 -0.20 1.77 11.90
CA VAL A 51 0.16 0.35 12.04
C VAL A 51 0.99 -0.11 10.86
N GLY A 52 2.24 -0.52 11.12
CA GLY A 52 3.27 -0.71 10.10
C GLY A 52 3.79 0.65 9.64
N CYS A 53 4.17 1.49 10.59
CA CYS A 53 4.36 2.92 10.38
C CYS A 53 5.61 3.30 9.56
N GLY A 54 6.60 2.39 9.46
CA GLY A 54 7.84 2.68 8.73
C GLY A 54 8.49 4.00 9.14
N ASP A 55 8.93 4.79 8.15
CA ASP A 55 9.53 6.12 8.36
C ASP A 55 8.52 7.28 8.45
N GLY A 56 7.24 7.03 8.22
CA GLY A 56 6.15 8.01 8.32
C GLY A 56 6.08 9.07 7.23
N ARG A 57 7.03 9.11 6.29
CA ARG A 57 7.07 10.16 5.25
C ARG A 57 5.82 10.18 4.38
N TYR A 58 5.33 9.00 4.02
CA TYR A 58 4.13 8.88 3.22
C TYR A 58 2.87 9.29 4.01
N PHE A 59 2.76 8.89 5.28
CA PHE A 59 1.72 9.37 6.19
C PHE A 59 1.70 10.91 6.24
N LYS A 60 2.86 11.53 6.45
CA LYS A 60 3.00 12.99 6.53
C LYS A 60 2.66 13.70 5.21
N LEU A 61 2.91 13.05 4.07
CA LEU A 61 2.51 13.57 2.76
C LEU A 61 0.98 13.63 2.63
N ILE A 62 0.27 12.60 3.09
CA ILE A 62 -1.20 12.53 3.01
C ILE A 62 -1.84 13.52 3.97
N TRP A 63 -1.39 13.55 5.23
CA TRP A 63 -1.96 14.37 6.30
C TRP A 63 -0.90 15.26 6.96
N PRO A 64 -0.47 16.34 6.30
CA PRO A 64 0.63 17.18 6.78
C PRO A 64 0.36 17.91 8.09
N THR A 65 -0.91 18.04 8.49
CA THR A 65 -1.34 18.72 9.72
C THR A 65 -1.59 17.78 10.90
N ALA A 66 -1.53 16.45 10.70
CA ALA A 66 -1.67 15.50 11.79
C ALA A 66 -0.46 15.61 12.75
N ASP A 67 -0.74 15.79 14.04
CA ASP A 67 0.27 16.06 15.07
C ASP A 67 0.21 15.12 16.29
N ASN A 68 -0.86 14.34 16.43
CA ASN A 68 -1.08 13.41 17.55
C ASN A 68 -1.06 11.95 17.05
N VAL A 69 0.07 11.55 16.48
CA VAL A 69 0.23 10.25 15.83
C VAL A 69 1.16 9.36 16.66
N VAL A 70 0.73 8.11 16.87
CA VAL A 70 1.52 7.04 17.46
C VAL A 70 1.78 5.99 16.39
N GLY A 71 3.04 5.69 16.12
CA GLY A 71 3.45 4.63 15.20
C GLY A 71 3.66 3.30 15.91
N VAL A 72 3.41 2.21 15.20
CA VAL A 72 3.77 0.84 15.60
C VAL A 72 4.41 0.13 14.44
N ASP A 73 5.60 -0.43 14.65
CA ASP A 73 6.28 -1.27 13.69
C ASP A 73 7.00 -2.42 14.41
N MET A 74 6.96 -3.63 13.84
CA MET A 74 7.66 -4.76 14.45
C MET A 74 9.14 -4.79 14.09
N ASP A 75 9.54 -4.18 12.97
CA ASP A 75 10.94 -4.05 12.57
C ASP A 75 11.63 -2.95 13.39
N PRO A 76 12.66 -3.26 14.18
CA PRO A 76 13.37 -2.28 15.00
C PRO A 76 14.00 -1.15 14.16
N GLN A 77 14.45 -1.43 12.94
CA GLN A 77 15.07 -0.43 12.07
C GLN A 77 14.02 0.54 11.51
N ALA A 78 12.88 0.01 11.04
CA ALA A 78 11.76 0.82 10.59
C ALA A 78 11.22 1.71 11.73
N ALA A 79 11.02 1.13 12.91
CA ALA A 79 10.62 1.89 14.10
C ALA A 79 11.60 3.01 14.48
N GLU A 80 12.90 2.79 14.32
CA GLU A 80 13.92 3.82 14.57
C GLU A 80 13.86 4.94 13.54
N HIS A 81 13.67 4.62 12.26
CA HIS A 81 13.44 5.62 11.22
C HIS A 81 12.18 6.44 11.51
N GLY A 82 11.11 5.78 11.97
CA GLY A 82 9.89 6.45 12.42
C GLY A 82 10.15 7.45 13.55
N ARG A 83 10.89 7.05 14.59
CA ARG A 83 11.28 7.96 15.70
C ARG A 83 12.09 9.15 15.21
N ALA A 84 13.04 8.91 14.31
CA ALA A 84 13.92 9.95 13.76
C ALA A 84 13.20 10.91 12.82
N SER A 85 12.05 10.51 12.24
CA SER A 85 11.32 11.30 11.24
C SER A 85 10.66 12.57 11.75
N GLY A 86 10.37 12.63 13.06
CA GLY A 86 9.61 13.72 13.68
C GLY A 86 8.11 13.74 13.31
N VAL A 87 7.61 12.70 12.65
CA VAL A 87 6.18 12.55 12.30
C VAL A 87 5.36 12.12 13.52
N TYR A 88 5.92 11.21 14.31
CA TYR A 88 5.24 10.54 15.41
C TYR A 88 5.60 11.17 16.77
N ARG A 89 4.62 11.26 17.67
CA ARG A 89 4.88 11.56 19.09
C ARG A 89 5.56 10.42 19.82
N LEU A 90 5.25 9.19 19.41
CA LEU A 90 5.78 7.95 19.96
C LEU A 90 5.79 6.89 18.88
N VAL A 91 6.80 6.04 18.87
CA VAL A 91 6.84 4.83 18.04
C VAL A 91 7.16 3.63 18.91
N HIS A 92 6.25 2.67 18.92
CA HIS A 92 6.44 1.37 19.55
C HIS A 92 7.12 0.39 18.61
N THR A 93 8.14 -0.30 19.09
CA THR A 93 8.67 -1.49 18.41
C THR A 93 7.90 -2.70 18.96
N ALA A 94 6.83 -3.09 18.27
CA ALA A 94 5.92 -4.15 18.73
C ALA A 94 5.18 -4.80 17.56
N PRO A 95 4.78 -6.08 17.70
CA PRO A 95 3.93 -6.71 16.70
C PRO A 95 2.50 -6.13 16.76
N ALA A 96 1.88 -5.97 15.59
CA ALA A 96 0.58 -5.31 15.44
C ALA A 96 -0.59 -6.05 16.14
N HIS A 97 -0.45 -7.34 16.45
CA HIS A 97 -1.43 -8.09 17.25
C HIS A 97 -1.28 -7.92 18.77
N LYS A 98 -0.33 -7.08 19.22
CA LYS A 98 -0.08 -6.77 20.66
C LYS A 98 0.46 -5.35 20.79
N ILE A 99 -0.37 -4.36 20.54
CA ILE A 99 -0.03 -2.94 20.61
C ILE A 99 0.00 -2.49 22.08
N PRO A 100 1.11 -1.90 22.60
CA PRO A 100 1.22 -1.52 24.01
C PRO A 100 0.48 -0.20 24.29
N GLU A 101 -0.79 -0.13 23.93
CA GLU A 101 -1.67 1.01 24.11
C GLU A 101 -2.98 0.60 24.81
N ALA A 102 -3.63 1.55 25.46
CA ALA A 102 -4.88 1.29 26.18
C ALA A 102 -6.05 1.02 25.22
N HIS A 103 -7.07 0.34 25.73
CA HIS A 103 -8.36 0.21 25.05
C HIS A 103 -8.96 1.59 24.75
N ASP A 104 -9.69 1.73 23.66
CA ASP A 104 -10.50 2.89 23.32
C ASP A 104 -9.73 4.23 23.40
N SER A 105 -8.46 4.21 22.98
CA SER A 105 -7.55 5.36 23.13
C SER A 105 -7.32 6.15 21.84
N PHE A 106 -7.71 5.61 20.68
CA PHE A 106 -7.50 6.26 19.39
C PHE A 106 -8.83 6.61 18.71
N ASP A 107 -8.85 7.76 18.07
CA ASP A 107 -9.99 8.22 17.26
C ASP A 107 -9.92 7.63 15.85
N HIS A 108 -8.69 7.42 15.35
CA HIS A 108 -8.43 6.90 14.02
C HIS A 108 -7.24 5.94 14.02
N ALA A 109 -7.30 4.92 13.15
CA ALA A 109 -6.17 4.06 12.82
C ALA A 109 -5.87 4.13 11.32
N PHE A 110 -4.61 3.94 10.97
CA PHE A 110 -4.11 3.87 9.62
C PHE A 110 -3.23 2.64 9.44
N ALA A 111 -3.34 1.95 8.31
CA ALA A 111 -2.51 0.82 7.95
C ALA A 111 -2.34 0.79 6.43
N ASN A 112 -1.16 1.19 5.94
CA ASN A 112 -0.96 1.34 4.50
C ASN A 112 -0.05 0.26 3.94
N CYS A 113 -0.58 -0.61 3.09
CA CYS A 113 0.15 -1.77 2.56
C CYS A 113 0.94 -2.49 3.65
N SER A 114 0.27 -2.90 4.71
CA SER A 114 0.89 -3.57 5.85
C SER A 114 0.10 -4.80 6.32
N LEU A 115 -1.23 -4.75 6.26
CA LEU A 115 -2.08 -5.86 6.73
C LEU A 115 -1.92 -7.14 5.92
N GLU A 116 -1.63 -7.03 4.63
CA GLU A 116 -1.39 -8.16 3.73
C GLU A 116 -0.15 -8.98 4.07
N HIS A 117 0.80 -8.39 4.81
CA HIS A 117 2.05 -9.04 5.23
C HIS A 117 1.98 -9.67 6.63
N MET A 118 0.87 -9.49 7.36
CA MET A 118 0.76 -9.87 8.77
C MET A 118 0.22 -11.30 8.94
N ASP A 119 1.01 -12.22 9.52
CA ASP A 119 0.66 -13.64 9.69
C ASP A 119 -0.63 -13.88 10.51
N HIS A 120 -0.97 -12.99 11.43
CA HIS A 120 -2.10 -13.11 12.36
C HIS A 120 -3.17 -12.05 12.11
N LEU A 121 -3.65 -11.93 10.86
CA LEU A 121 -4.56 -10.86 10.44
C LEU A 121 -5.76 -10.66 11.38
N ASP A 122 -6.47 -11.75 11.76
CA ASP A 122 -7.63 -11.64 12.65
C ASP A 122 -7.23 -11.07 14.03
N GLY A 123 -6.07 -11.47 14.56
CA GLY A 123 -5.52 -10.91 15.80
C GLY A 123 -5.11 -9.46 15.69
N VAL A 124 -4.54 -9.06 14.55
CA VAL A 124 -4.17 -7.66 14.25
C VAL A 124 -5.42 -6.78 14.15
N LEU A 125 -6.43 -7.22 13.40
CA LEU A 125 -7.68 -6.47 13.25
C LEU A 125 -8.42 -6.34 14.59
N ALA A 126 -8.45 -7.41 15.40
CA ALA A 126 -9.01 -7.38 16.76
C ALA A 126 -8.25 -6.40 17.67
N GLU A 127 -6.92 -6.32 17.55
CA GLU A 127 -6.10 -5.42 18.35
C GLU A 127 -6.28 -3.95 17.92
N ILE A 128 -6.34 -3.67 16.62
CA ILE A 128 -6.69 -2.33 16.10
C ILE A 128 -8.10 -1.94 16.61
N HIS A 129 -9.06 -2.87 16.52
CA HIS A 129 -10.41 -2.64 17.03
C HIS A 129 -10.41 -2.34 18.53
N ARG A 130 -9.62 -3.06 19.33
CA ARG A 130 -9.45 -2.81 20.78
C ARG A 130 -8.93 -1.40 21.06
N CYS A 131 -7.95 -0.95 20.28
CA CYS A 131 -7.31 0.36 20.46
C CYS A 131 -8.21 1.53 20.03
N LEU A 132 -9.07 1.33 19.05
CA LEU A 132 -10.00 2.37 18.59
C LEU A 132 -11.12 2.62 19.59
N LYS A 133 -11.51 3.87 19.76
CA LYS A 133 -12.71 4.29 20.50
C LYS A 133 -13.97 3.75 19.80
N PRO A 134 -15.09 3.58 20.52
CA PRO A 134 -16.39 3.33 19.89
C PRO A 134 -16.71 4.38 18.82
N GLY A 135 -17.01 3.94 17.60
CA GLY A 135 -17.21 4.82 16.44
C GLY A 135 -15.93 5.32 15.77
N GLY A 136 -14.75 4.97 16.30
CA GLY A 136 -13.46 5.24 15.65
C GLY A 136 -13.32 4.50 14.32
N THR A 137 -12.44 4.98 13.45
CA THR A 137 -12.30 4.48 12.08
C THR A 137 -10.89 3.94 11.80
N LEU A 138 -10.81 2.95 10.91
CA LEU A 138 -9.56 2.50 10.31
C LEU A 138 -9.59 2.84 8.81
N SER A 139 -8.56 3.54 8.33
CA SER A 139 -8.26 3.68 6.91
C SER A 139 -7.09 2.78 6.56
N CYS A 140 -7.25 1.92 5.57
CA CYS A 140 -6.17 1.04 5.15
C CYS A 140 -6.14 0.83 3.64
N SER A 141 -4.95 0.55 3.12
CA SER A 141 -4.71 0.05 1.78
C SER A 141 -4.17 -1.36 1.88
N VAL A 142 -4.61 -2.22 0.98
CA VAL A 142 -4.22 -3.62 0.90
C VAL A 142 -4.12 -4.07 -0.55
N VAL A 143 -3.36 -5.14 -0.81
CA VAL A 143 -3.41 -5.83 -2.09
C VAL A 143 -4.61 -6.78 -2.14
N THR A 144 -5.11 -7.04 -3.34
CA THR A 144 -6.07 -8.11 -3.61
C THR A 144 -5.38 -9.32 -4.23
N ASN A 145 -6.11 -10.42 -4.41
CA ASN A 145 -5.59 -11.59 -5.15
C ASN A 145 -5.12 -11.24 -6.56
N ARG A 146 -5.70 -10.19 -7.21
CA ARG A 146 -5.28 -9.73 -8.54
C ARG A 146 -3.84 -9.24 -8.59
N PHE A 147 -3.27 -8.85 -7.47
CA PHE A 147 -1.86 -8.48 -7.36
C PHE A 147 -0.93 -9.62 -7.83
N ILE A 148 -1.27 -10.86 -7.48
CA ILE A 148 -0.54 -12.06 -7.92
C ILE A 148 -1.00 -12.50 -9.31
N ASP A 149 -2.32 -12.59 -9.54
CA ASP A 149 -2.91 -13.07 -10.79
C ASP A 149 -2.45 -12.26 -12.01
N TRP A 150 -2.13 -10.97 -11.82
CA TRP A 150 -1.72 -10.03 -12.88
C TRP A 150 -0.22 -9.71 -12.87
N ALA A 151 0.60 -10.53 -12.24
CA ALA A 151 2.07 -10.42 -12.31
C ALA A 151 2.56 -10.76 -13.74
N LEU A 152 2.59 -9.76 -14.61
CA LEU A 152 2.72 -9.92 -16.06
C LEU A 152 4.08 -10.50 -16.48
N LEU A 153 5.19 -10.14 -15.81
CA LEU A 153 6.52 -10.58 -16.23
C LEU A 153 6.70 -12.11 -16.20
N PRO A 154 6.38 -12.83 -15.10
CA PRO A 154 6.44 -14.28 -15.08
C PRO A 154 5.55 -14.93 -16.17
N LEU A 155 4.34 -14.40 -16.37
CA LEU A 155 3.41 -14.90 -17.39
C LEU A 155 3.99 -14.79 -18.80
N LEU A 156 4.53 -13.63 -19.19
CA LEU A 156 5.14 -13.42 -20.51
C LEU A 156 6.35 -14.32 -20.73
N VAL A 157 7.17 -14.54 -19.72
CA VAL A 157 8.36 -15.40 -19.80
C VAL A 157 7.94 -16.87 -19.93
N ALA A 158 6.87 -17.29 -19.26
CA ALA A 158 6.30 -18.64 -19.43
C ALA A 158 5.76 -18.86 -20.86
N GLU A 159 4.97 -17.91 -21.39
CA GLU A 159 4.43 -17.98 -22.75
C GLU A 159 5.53 -17.96 -23.83
N ALA A 160 6.65 -17.30 -23.55
CA ALA A 160 7.84 -17.35 -24.42
C ALA A 160 8.59 -18.71 -24.38
N GLY A 161 8.13 -19.67 -23.57
CA GLY A 161 8.70 -21.02 -23.49
C GLY A 161 9.81 -21.19 -22.42
N TYR A 162 10.07 -20.18 -21.60
CA TYR A 162 11.12 -20.20 -20.56
C TYR A 162 10.55 -20.53 -19.18
N GLY A 163 9.86 -21.67 -19.05
CA GLY A 163 9.11 -22.03 -17.83
C GLY A 163 9.93 -22.08 -16.53
N GLU A 164 11.23 -22.43 -16.55
CA GLU A 164 12.08 -22.37 -15.35
C GLU A 164 12.37 -20.93 -14.93
N ALA A 165 12.68 -20.07 -15.90
CA ALA A 165 12.91 -18.65 -15.62
C ALA A 165 11.64 -17.97 -15.12
N ALA A 166 10.48 -18.31 -15.67
CA ALA A 166 9.18 -17.81 -15.21
C ALA A 166 8.92 -18.16 -13.75
N ARG A 167 9.14 -19.41 -13.34
CA ARG A 167 8.99 -19.85 -11.94
C ARG A 167 9.99 -19.15 -11.00
N ALA A 168 11.20 -18.88 -11.47
CA ALA A 168 12.18 -18.15 -10.67
C ALA A 168 11.75 -16.68 -10.46
N LEU A 169 11.23 -16.02 -11.49
CA LEU A 169 10.72 -14.65 -11.42
C LEU A 169 9.48 -14.54 -10.52
N GLU A 170 8.56 -15.49 -10.63
CA GLU A 170 7.38 -15.56 -9.76
C GLU A 170 7.80 -15.75 -8.30
N LYS A 171 8.74 -16.64 -8.04
CA LYS A 171 9.28 -16.85 -6.69
C LYS A 171 9.95 -15.59 -6.15
N ASP A 172 10.80 -14.93 -6.92
CA ASP A 172 11.46 -13.68 -6.51
C ASP A 172 10.42 -12.60 -6.17
N PHE A 173 9.37 -12.48 -6.99
CA PHE A 173 8.27 -11.54 -6.77
C PHE A 173 7.50 -11.84 -5.46
N LEU A 174 7.14 -13.11 -5.23
CA LEU A 174 6.41 -13.51 -4.03
C LEU A 174 7.27 -13.41 -2.76
N ASP A 175 8.54 -13.80 -2.85
CA ASP A 175 9.49 -13.70 -1.73
C ASP A 175 9.72 -12.23 -1.31
N PHE A 176 9.82 -11.33 -2.28
CA PHE A 176 9.97 -9.90 -2.02
C PHE A 176 8.74 -9.32 -1.33
N HIS A 177 7.55 -9.58 -1.86
CA HIS A 177 6.33 -9.01 -1.33
C HIS A 177 5.85 -9.67 -0.04
N HIS A 178 6.30 -10.88 0.27
CA HIS A 178 5.99 -11.60 1.52
C HIS A 178 4.51 -11.53 1.91
N LEU A 179 3.62 -11.91 0.96
CA LEU A 179 2.16 -11.80 1.14
C LEU A 179 1.61 -12.96 1.96
N ALA A 180 1.19 -12.67 3.19
CA ALA A 180 0.48 -13.63 4.05
C ALA A 180 -1.02 -13.67 3.75
N ASN A 181 -1.59 -12.55 3.29
CA ASN A 181 -3.04 -12.37 3.12
C ASN A 181 -3.41 -11.79 1.74
N PRO A 182 -3.22 -12.51 0.62
CA PRO A 182 -3.65 -12.06 -0.70
C PRO A 182 -5.15 -12.35 -0.89
N LEU A 183 -6.01 -11.68 -0.11
CA LEU A 183 -7.45 -11.91 -0.09
C LEU A 183 -8.14 -11.24 -1.29
N THR A 184 -9.31 -11.75 -1.68
CA THR A 184 -10.22 -11.00 -2.54
C THR A 184 -10.82 -9.80 -1.80
N VAL A 185 -11.46 -8.88 -2.51
CA VAL A 185 -12.17 -7.74 -1.89
C VAL A 185 -13.21 -8.23 -0.87
N GLU A 186 -13.99 -9.27 -1.23
CA GLU A 186 -14.97 -9.88 -0.33
C GLU A 186 -14.28 -10.55 0.88
N GLY A 187 -13.10 -11.15 0.68
CA GLY A 187 -12.29 -11.73 1.75
C GLY A 187 -11.84 -10.67 2.76
N TRP A 188 -11.40 -9.50 2.28
CA TRP A 188 -11.05 -8.36 3.13
C TRP A 188 -12.26 -7.83 3.89
N ILE A 189 -13.40 -7.63 3.20
CA ILE A 189 -14.65 -7.20 3.83
C ILE A 189 -15.05 -8.16 4.96
N ALA A 190 -15.04 -9.48 4.67
CA ALA A 190 -15.37 -10.49 5.67
C ALA A 190 -14.39 -10.49 6.87
N ALA A 191 -13.09 -10.21 6.65
CA ALA A 191 -12.12 -10.10 7.73
C ALA A 191 -12.41 -8.89 8.62
N PHE A 192 -12.72 -7.72 8.05
CA PHE A 192 -13.12 -6.55 8.82
C PHE A 192 -14.40 -6.78 9.62
N GLU A 193 -15.42 -7.40 9.02
CA GLU A 193 -16.69 -7.69 9.69
C GLU A 193 -16.51 -8.68 10.85
N ARG A 194 -15.70 -9.73 10.68
CA ARG A 194 -15.37 -10.66 11.77
C ARG A 194 -14.68 -9.97 12.95
N ALA A 195 -13.87 -8.96 12.68
CA ALA A 195 -13.21 -8.16 13.71
C ALA A 195 -14.10 -7.10 14.36
N GLY A 196 -15.39 -6.98 13.96
CA GLY A 196 -16.34 -6.05 14.54
C GLY A 196 -16.38 -4.67 13.88
N PHE A 197 -15.83 -4.56 12.66
CA PHE A 197 -15.93 -3.35 11.86
C PHE A 197 -17.11 -3.39 10.88
N THR A 198 -17.61 -2.22 10.52
CA THR A 198 -18.47 -2.02 9.36
C THR A 198 -17.69 -1.32 8.26
N VAL A 199 -17.68 -1.88 7.06
CA VAL A 199 -17.03 -1.24 5.89
C VAL A 199 -17.93 -0.11 5.38
N GLU A 200 -17.42 1.13 5.46
CA GLU A 200 -18.14 2.32 4.99
C GLU A 200 -17.80 2.65 3.54
N LEU A 201 -16.52 2.58 3.20
CA LEU A 201 -16.01 2.95 1.88
C LEU A 201 -15.03 1.89 1.38
N HIS A 202 -15.14 1.56 0.10
CA HIS A 202 -14.16 0.80 -0.68
C HIS A 202 -13.80 1.61 -1.92
N THR A 203 -12.52 1.81 -2.15
CA THR A 203 -11.97 2.42 -3.36
C THR A 203 -11.05 1.40 -4.03
N PRO A 204 -11.46 0.82 -5.19
CA PRO A 204 -10.58 -0.02 -5.98
C PRO A 204 -9.42 0.81 -6.55
N ILE A 205 -8.21 0.25 -6.54
CA ILE A 205 -7.01 0.91 -7.05
C ILE A 205 -6.20 -0.03 -7.94
N LEU A 206 -5.51 0.52 -8.92
CA LEU A 206 -4.77 -0.19 -9.97
C LEU A 206 -5.64 -1.23 -10.70
N PRO A 207 -6.52 -0.81 -11.61
CA PRO A 207 -7.23 -1.69 -12.51
C PRO A 207 -6.29 -2.35 -13.54
N ALA A 208 -6.79 -3.19 -14.41
CA ALA A 208 -6.05 -4.21 -15.15
C ALA A 208 -4.81 -3.71 -15.93
N TYR A 209 -4.95 -2.66 -16.75
CA TYR A 209 -3.81 -2.14 -17.53
C TYR A 209 -2.77 -1.45 -16.66
N ASN A 210 -3.22 -0.65 -15.68
CA ASN A 210 -2.33 -0.02 -14.70
C ASN A 210 -1.62 -1.07 -13.86
N SER A 211 -2.31 -2.12 -13.43
CA SER A 211 -1.75 -3.23 -12.66
C SER A 211 -0.73 -4.04 -13.47
N GLY A 212 -1.05 -4.39 -14.72
CA GLY A 212 -0.14 -5.18 -15.57
C GLY A 212 1.18 -4.46 -15.81
N ILE A 213 1.15 -3.16 -16.14
CA ILE A 213 2.36 -2.36 -16.35
C ILE A 213 3.09 -2.12 -15.02
N TRP A 214 2.35 -1.86 -13.93
CA TRP A 214 2.92 -1.76 -12.60
C TRP A 214 3.67 -3.05 -12.23
N GLY A 215 3.02 -4.21 -12.35
CA GLY A 215 3.59 -5.50 -12.01
C GLY A 215 4.79 -5.88 -12.88
N LEU A 216 4.79 -5.50 -14.16
CA LEU A 216 5.95 -5.68 -15.04
C LEU A 216 7.17 -4.89 -14.53
N MET A 217 6.99 -3.62 -14.19
CA MET A 217 8.07 -2.77 -13.69
C MET A 217 8.56 -3.23 -12.32
N ASP A 218 7.64 -3.59 -11.44
CA ASP A 218 7.94 -3.99 -10.08
C ASP A 218 8.65 -5.35 -10.05
N SER A 219 8.16 -6.35 -10.77
CA SER A 219 8.82 -7.66 -10.91
C SER A 219 10.24 -7.50 -11.49
N LEU A 220 10.42 -6.64 -12.50
CA LEU A 220 11.74 -6.38 -13.07
C LEU A 220 12.66 -5.69 -12.06
N TRP A 221 12.13 -4.77 -11.25
CA TRP A 221 12.89 -4.03 -10.24
C TRP A 221 13.51 -4.96 -9.22
N HIS A 222 12.74 -5.97 -8.77
CA HIS A 222 13.10 -6.89 -7.70
C HIS A 222 13.79 -8.17 -8.18
N VAL A 223 14.15 -8.29 -9.47
CA VAL A 223 14.96 -9.42 -9.94
C VAL A 223 16.31 -9.44 -9.24
N ASN A 224 16.62 -10.56 -8.59
CA ASN A 224 17.88 -10.77 -7.88
C ASN A 224 19.05 -10.88 -8.85
N ARG A 225 20.13 -10.15 -8.56
CA ARG A 225 21.37 -10.17 -9.34
C ARG A 225 22.32 -11.25 -8.81
N LYS A 226 23.00 -11.96 -9.70
CA LYS A 226 24.04 -12.94 -9.32
C LYS A 226 25.16 -12.33 -8.46
N ALA A 227 25.43 -11.02 -8.63
CA ALA A 227 26.44 -10.29 -7.86
C ALA A 227 25.90 -9.73 -6.52
N GLY A 228 24.67 -10.06 -6.16
CA GLY A 228 23.94 -9.52 -5.00
C GLY A 228 23.17 -8.24 -5.31
N GLY A 229 22.13 -8.00 -4.50
CA GLY A 229 21.18 -6.90 -4.69
C GLY A 229 20.23 -7.12 -5.88
N GLU A 230 19.41 -6.13 -6.15
CA GLU A 230 18.34 -6.17 -7.16
C GLU A 230 18.69 -5.36 -8.42
N ILE A 231 18.01 -5.64 -9.53
CA ILE A 231 18.16 -4.87 -10.78
C ILE A 231 17.74 -3.41 -10.57
N GLY A 232 16.79 -3.14 -9.70
CA GLY A 232 16.37 -1.78 -9.34
C GLY A 232 17.53 -0.86 -8.95
N SER A 233 18.55 -1.41 -8.29
CA SER A 233 19.77 -0.66 -7.95
C SER A 233 20.58 -0.16 -9.16
N LEU A 234 20.36 -0.75 -10.34
CA LEU A 234 20.96 -0.31 -11.61
C LEU A 234 20.01 0.62 -12.38
N ILE A 235 18.70 0.39 -12.28
CA ILE A 235 17.67 1.17 -12.97
C ILE A 235 17.56 2.57 -12.36
N GLN A 236 17.54 2.68 -11.04
CA GLN A 236 17.34 3.95 -10.35
C GLN A 236 18.35 5.04 -10.74
N PRO A 237 19.69 4.80 -10.77
CA PRO A 237 20.65 5.79 -11.24
C PRO A 237 20.43 6.20 -12.71
N PHE A 238 20.04 5.25 -13.56
CA PHE A 238 19.71 5.55 -14.96
C PHE A 238 18.52 6.50 -15.07
N LEU A 239 17.44 6.26 -14.33
CA LEU A 239 16.26 7.13 -14.33
C LEU A 239 16.56 8.49 -13.70
N SER A 240 17.36 8.53 -12.63
CA SER A 240 17.72 9.77 -11.93
C SER A 240 18.69 10.66 -12.71
N ALA A 241 19.32 10.15 -13.75
CA ALA A 241 20.17 10.95 -14.65
C ALA A 241 19.35 12.01 -15.42
N ASN A 242 18.04 11.85 -15.53
CA ASN A 242 17.20 12.82 -16.22
C ASN A 242 16.09 13.35 -15.27
N PRO A 243 16.13 14.64 -14.86
CA PRO A 243 15.14 15.23 -13.96
C PRO A 243 13.72 15.31 -14.56
N LYS A 244 13.57 15.08 -15.87
CA LYS A 244 12.26 15.04 -16.55
C LYS A 244 11.57 13.68 -16.46
N PHE A 245 12.23 12.65 -15.91
CA PHE A 245 11.66 11.30 -15.84
C PHE A 245 10.28 11.27 -15.17
N PRO A 246 10.04 11.91 -13.99
CA PRO A 246 8.72 11.88 -13.37
C PRO A 246 7.60 12.39 -14.29
N ASN A 247 7.85 13.48 -15.04
CA ASN A 247 6.86 14.02 -15.99
C ASN A 247 6.60 13.09 -17.18
N ALA A 248 7.65 12.43 -17.69
CA ALA A 248 7.50 11.44 -18.77
C ALA A 248 6.69 10.23 -18.28
N PHE A 249 6.96 9.75 -17.08
CA PHE A 249 6.23 8.62 -16.50
C PHE A 249 4.77 8.98 -16.18
N ARG A 250 4.50 10.21 -15.74
CA ARG A 250 3.13 10.73 -15.60
C ARG A 250 2.32 10.61 -16.89
N THR A 251 2.95 10.87 -18.05
CA THR A 251 2.29 10.72 -19.35
C THR A 251 1.95 9.26 -19.66
N ILE A 252 2.81 8.32 -19.26
CA ILE A 252 2.52 6.88 -19.37
C ILE A 252 1.30 6.53 -18.50
N ILE A 253 1.26 6.95 -17.24
CA ILE A 253 0.11 6.72 -16.36
C ILE A 253 -1.17 7.31 -16.98
N SER A 254 -1.13 8.52 -17.51
CA SER A 254 -2.29 9.14 -18.17
C SER A 254 -2.82 8.29 -19.32
N GLY A 255 -1.93 7.76 -20.17
CA GLY A 255 -2.32 6.87 -21.24
C GLY A 255 -2.92 5.54 -20.75
N LEU A 256 -2.37 4.97 -19.67
CA LEU A 256 -2.91 3.75 -19.07
C LEU A 256 -4.32 3.96 -18.51
N LEU A 257 -4.55 5.10 -17.85
CA LEU A 257 -5.87 5.47 -17.32
C LEU A 257 -6.94 5.59 -18.42
N GLU A 258 -6.57 6.04 -19.63
CA GLU A 258 -7.47 6.13 -20.78
C GLU A 258 -7.81 4.75 -21.35
N MET A 259 -6.98 3.73 -21.10
CA MET A 259 -7.19 2.35 -21.58
C MET A 259 -8.11 1.55 -20.65
N GLU A 260 -8.32 1.96 -19.41
CA GLU A 260 -9.08 1.18 -18.44
C GLU A 260 -10.56 1.09 -18.82
N THR A 261 -11.08 -0.14 -18.78
CA THR A 261 -12.47 -0.46 -19.12
C THR A 261 -13.27 -0.98 -17.93
N ASP A 262 -12.62 -1.60 -16.95
CA ASP A 262 -13.21 -2.03 -15.68
C ASP A 262 -12.41 -1.44 -14.52
N TRP A 263 -13.08 -0.58 -13.75
CA TRP A 263 -12.50 0.12 -12.61
C TRP A 263 -12.85 -0.54 -11.27
N ASN A 264 -13.59 -1.66 -11.30
CA ASN A 264 -14.00 -2.37 -10.07
C ASN A 264 -13.10 -3.56 -9.76
N ASP A 265 -12.55 -4.24 -10.77
CA ASP A 265 -11.59 -5.34 -10.59
C ASP A 265 -10.18 -4.77 -10.60
N CYS A 266 -9.51 -4.79 -9.46
CA CYS A 266 -8.26 -4.08 -9.22
C CYS A 266 -7.29 -4.91 -8.36
N SER A 267 -5.99 -4.67 -8.53
CA SER A 267 -4.96 -5.36 -7.75
C SER A 267 -4.76 -4.80 -6.35
N GLY A 268 -5.35 -3.66 -6.04
CA GLY A 268 -5.36 -3.10 -4.70
C GLY A 268 -6.71 -2.53 -4.30
N ALA A 269 -6.90 -2.33 -3.02
CA ALA A 269 -8.11 -1.76 -2.44
C ALA A 269 -7.78 -0.83 -1.28
N VAL A 270 -8.44 0.32 -1.22
CA VAL A 270 -8.42 1.19 -0.05
C VAL A 270 -9.76 1.14 0.64
N PHE A 271 -9.74 0.91 1.95
CA PHE A 271 -10.94 0.82 2.77
C PHE A 271 -11.00 1.91 3.82
N SER A 272 -12.20 2.37 4.13
CA SER A 272 -12.54 3.02 5.40
C SER A 272 -13.55 2.16 6.12
N VAL A 273 -13.19 1.72 7.32
CA VAL A 273 -14.03 0.86 8.15
C VAL A 273 -14.22 1.49 9.52
N ARG A 274 -15.40 1.29 10.13
CA ARG A 274 -15.78 1.89 11.41
C ARG A 274 -15.96 0.81 12.47
N LYS A 275 -15.39 1.03 13.66
CA LYS A 275 -15.69 0.23 14.86
C LYS A 275 -17.16 0.39 15.23
N VAL A 276 -17.91 -0.73 15.20
CA VAL A 276 -19.27 -0.77 15.72
C VAL A 276 -19.24 -0.73 17.24
N ARG A 277 -20.21 -0.11 17.86
CA ARG A 277 -20.32 0.06 19.31
C ARG A 277 -20.39 -1.26 20.05
#